data_375ef7f5b943ca14579beab9d979ba76
#
_entry.id   375ef7f5b943ca14579beab9d979ba76
#
_cell.length_a   1.000
_cell.length_b   1.000
_cell.length_c   1.000
_cell.angle_alpha   90.00
_cell.angle_beta   90.00
_cell.angle_gamma   90.00
#
_symmetry.space_group_name_H-M   'P 1'
#
loop_
_entity.id
_entity.type
_entity.pdbx_description
1 polymer ?
#
loop_
_entity_poly.entity_id
_entity_poly.type
_entity_poly.pdbx_seq_one_letter_code
_entity_poly.pdbx_strand_id
1 'polypeptide(L)'
;MSTSHENRIALLLGNTLIFALGGLAVKAVSLVLMPLYTTALTAGEYGTAELLNNAIEIALPLLSLGAVEALYRFSIDDDVPKDELFANSLLVLGGGIVGTGVLCSLASAVWGMEHAASFFALFSSVCVFKATTQLARGLGHVRRFVVYGLINALTMVISTYMLLVHAHGGVEGYLWSFTIGYLTGGLVAFLGSAEYRLLVPFRADRMLMRRMLAYSLPLVPNLLSWWLVSVSGRYVVLWNSGLVAAGLFTAASKMPALINIVTSVFQQAWQYSTAREINSPDRGAFFGSVLRGYSLATLSAAGLAIALNRPISSLLLQAEFSDGWRYVPLLMLAAAFGVMTIFFESFYQALKSSRMLMTSTMLGAAANVVLGMAFVPFMGPWGAGLAGAAAYALVLAVRVRDLRRRIDLPMDLPRLAYQLVLLSVMVLCTSFDGGVWLTVAVWICMVMLATSDMTVLIGGAQAAVQCIAHRGGRH
;
A
#
# COMPACT_ATOMS: atom_id res chain seq x y z
N MET A 1 -32.13 9.88 23.47
CA MET A 1 -30.67 10.10 23.25
C MET A 1 -29.94 8.85 22.72
N SER A 2 -30.41 7.62 22.88
CA SER A 2 -29.77 6.37 22.40
C SER A 2 -29.78 6.20 20.87
N THR A 3 -30.88 6.54 20.22
CA THR A 3 -31.07 6.37 18.77
C THR A 3 -30.09 7.18 17.90
N SER A 4 -29.62 8.36 18.36
CA SER A 4 -28.66 9.17 17.62
C SER A 4 -27.23 8.59 17.67
N HIS A 5 -26.89 7.88 18.75
CA HIS A 5 -25.57 7.26 18.91
C HIS A 5 -25.45 5.96 18.10
N GLU A 6 -26.50 5.15 18.10
CA GLU A 6 -26.58 3.91 17.30
C GLU A 6 -26.57 4.21 15.81
N ASN A 7 -27.28 5.24 15.35
CA ASN A 7 -27.25 5.69 13.96
C ASN A 7 -25.87 6.19 13.51
N ARG A 8 -25.13 6.88 14.39
CA ARG A 8 -23.75 7.33 14.09
C ARG A 8 -22.78 6.16 13.98
N ILE A 9 -22.89 5.15 14.84
CA ILE A 9 -22.06 3.94 14.80
C ILE A 9 -22.38 3.14 13.53
N ALA A 10 -23.64 2.95 13.19
CA ALA A 10 -24.06 2.26 11.97
C ALA A 10 -23.55 2.98 10.69
N LEU A 11 -23.60 4.31 10.68
CA LEU A 11 -23.07 5.13 9.57
C LEU A 11 -21.55 5.02 9.47
N LEU A 12 -20.83 5.05 10.59
CA LEU A 12 -19.39 4.86 10.64
C LEU A 12 -18.98 3.48 10.13
N LEU A 13 -19.64 2.42 10.61
CA LEU A 13 -19.40 1.04 10.18
C LEU A 13 -19.72 0.87 8.69
N GLY A 14 -20.83 1.44 8.21
CA GLY A 14 -21.20 1.41 6.80
C GLY A 14 -20.17 2.12 5.91
N ASN A 15 -19.72 3.30 6.29
CA ASN A 15 -18.69 4.03 5.56
C ASN A 15 -17.35 3.30 5.59
N THR A 16 -16.94 2.74 6.73
CA THR A 16 -15.69 1.94 6.86
C THR A 16 -15.75 0.72 5.95
N LEU A 17 -16.87 0.02 5.88
CA LEU A 17 -17.04 -1.13 5.00
C LEU A 17 -16.94 -0.73 3.52
N ILE A 18 -17.56 0.38 3.13
CA ILE A 18 -17.50 0.91 1.76
C ILE A 18 -16.05 1.29 1.39
N PHE A 19 -15.31 1.94 2.28
CA PHE A 19 -13.89 2.25 2.06
C PHE A 19 -13.04 0.98 1.93
N ALA A 20 -13.29 -0.01 2.80
CA ALA A 20 -12.57 -1.28 2.76
C ALA A 20 -12.81 -2.01 1.44
N LEU A 21 -14.08 -2.17 1.04
CA LEU A 21 -14.44 -2.84 -0.21
C LEU A 21 -13.94 -2.08 -1.45
N GLY A 22 -14.05 -0.75 -1.46
CA GLY A 22 -13.53 0.07 -2.55
C GLY A 22 -12.01 -0.02 -2.67
N GLY A 23 -11.29 0.05 -1.54
CA GLY A 23 -9.84 -0.11 -1.50
C GLY A 23 -9.38 -1.51 -1.92
N LEU A 24 -10.15 -2.55 -1.56
CA LEU A 24 -9.91 -3.94 -2.01
C LEU A 24 -10.07 -4.07 -3.52
N ALA A 25 -11.14 -3.50 -4.08
CA ALA A 25 -11.40 -3.55 -5.51
C ALA A 25 -10.28 -2.90 -6.32
N VAL A 26 -9.81 -1.71 -5.92
CA VAL A 26 -8.68 -1.02 -6.58
C VAL A 26 -7.39 -1.83 -6.50
N LYS A 27 -7.09 -2.45 -5.35
CA LYS A 27 -5.91 -3.33 -5.20
C LYS A 27 -6.03 -4.60 -6.04
N ALA A 28 -7.23 -5.19 -6.14
CA ALA A 28 -7.50 -6.36 -6.97
C ALA A 28 -7.26 -6.05 -8.46
N VAL A 29 -7.60 -4.84 -8.93
CA VAL A 29 -7.33 -4.41 -10.31
C VAL A 29 -5.85 -4.47 -10.64
N SER A 30 -4.96 -4.06 -9.72
CA SER A 30 -3.51 -4.14 -9.95
C SER A 30 -3.01 -5.57 -10.16
N LEU A 31 -3.64 -6.57 -9.52
CA LEU A 31 -3.31 -7.98 -9.71
C LEU A 31 -3.89 -8.53 -11.03
N VAL A 32 -5.11 -8.13 -11.39
CA VAL A 32 -5.75 -8.51 -12.66
C VAL A 32 -4.98 -7.95 -13.86
N LEU A 33 -4.40 -6.76 -13.72
CA LEU A 33 -3.59 -6.15 -14.78
C LEU A 33 -2.21 -6.81 -14.93
N MET A 34 -1.72 -7.54 -13.92
CA MET A 34 -0.38 -8.12 -13.94
C MET A 34 -0.14 -9.07 -15.12
N PRO A 35 -1.03 -10.04 -15.43
CA PRO A 35 -0.88 -10.89 -16.63
C PRO A 35 -0.84 -10.08 -17.93
N LEU A 36 -1.64 -9.00 -18.05
CA LEU A 36 -1.63 -8.13 -19.24
C LEU A 36 -0.28 -7.44 -19.41
N TYR A 37 0.31 -6.94 -18.31
CA TYR A 37 1.64 -6.31 -18.36
C TYR A 37 2.73 -7.30 -18.73
N THR A 38 2.73 -8.50 -18.13
CA THR A 38 3.77 -9.50 -18.35
C THR A 38 3.67 -10.20 -19.70
N THR A 39 2.53 -10.16 -20.37
CA THR A 39 2.37 -10.68 -21.75
C THR A 39 2.67 -9.63 -22.81
N ALA A 40 2.40 -8.35 -22.54
CA ALA A 40 2.46 -7.29 -23.54
C ALA A 40 3.78 -6.48 -23.50
N LEU A 41 4.53 -6.53 -22.39
CA LEU A 41 5.77 -5.79 -22.21
C LEU A 41 6.96 -6.75 -21.98
N THR A 42 8.12 -6.35 -22.45
CA THR A 42 9.38 -6.96 -22.00
C THR A 42 9.70 -6.57 -20.55
N ALA A 43 10.55 -7.33 -19.89
CA ALA A 43 10.98 -7.03 -18.52
C ALA A 43 11.66 -5.65 -18.42
N GLY A 44 12.40 -5.23 -19.43
CA GLY A 44 13.00 -3.90 -19.52
C GLY A 44 11.97 -2.78 -19.65
N GLU A 45 11.02 -2.91 -20.58
CA GLU A 45 9.94 -1.94 -20.76
C GLU A 45 9.08 -1.79 -19.49
N TYR A 46 8.69 -2.92 -18.88
CA TYR A 46 7.95 -2.88 -17.62
C TYR A 46 8.76 -2.23 -16.50
N GLY A 47 10.06 -2.54 -16.41
CA GLY A 47 10.96 -1.88 -15.46
C GLY A 47 10.98 -0.38 -15.63
N THR A 48 11.15 0.12 -16.86
CA THR A 48 11.11 1.56 -17.18
C THR A 48 9.77 2.18 -16.80
N ALA A 49 8.67 1.58 -17.25
CA ALA A 49 7.31 2.08 -17.02
C ALA A 49 6.99 2.18 -15.53
N GLU A 50 7.29 1.15 -14.74
CA GLU A 50 7.05 1.13 -13.29
C GLU A 50 7.97 2.08 -12.53
N LEU A 51 9.23 2.25 -12.95
CA LEU A 51 10.13 3.22 -12.33
C LEU A 51 9.63 4.65 -12.55
N LEU A 52 9.16 4.97 -13.75
CA LEU A 52 8.53 6.26 -14.04
C LEU A 52 7.24 6.46 -13.23
N ASN A 53 6.39 5.44 -13.17
CA ASN A 53 5.18 5.49 -12.34
C ASN A 53 5.49 5.67 -10.85
N ASN A 54 6.49 4.98 -10.32
CA ASN A 54 6.92 5.16 -8.93
C ASN A 54 7.58 6.54 -8.69
N ALA A 55 8.18 7.15 -9.71
CA ALA A 55 8.72 8.50 -9.62
C ALA A 55 7.60 9.55 -9.43
N ILE A 56 6.37 9.29 -9.89
CA ILE A 56 5.20 10.14 -9.60
C ILE A 56 4.92 10.19 -8.10
N GLU A 57 5.09 9.09 -7.38
CA GLU A 57 4.82 9.02 -5.95
C GLU A 57 5.76 9.91 -5.11
N ILE A 58 7.00 10.13 -5.58
CA ILE A 58 7.94 11.07 -4.94
C ILE A 58 7.76 12.50 -5.48
N ALA A 59 7.50 12.63 -6.78
CA ALA A 59 7.32 13.93 -7.42
C ALA A 59 6.08 14.66 -6.88
N LEU A 60 4.99 13.93 -6.63
CA LEU A 60 3.73 14.52 -6.17
C LEU A 60 3.89 15.29 -4.84
N PRO A 61 4.34 14.71 -3.71
CA PRO A 61 4.50 15.46 -2.47
C PRO A 61 5.54 16.58 -2.57
N LEU A 62 6.60 16.41 -3.37
CA LEU A 62 7.63 17.44 -3.56
C LEU A 62 7.12 18.64 -4.33
N LEU A 63 6.53 18.41 -5.50
CA LEU A 63 6.14 19.47 -6.43
C LEU A 63 4.78 20.09 -6.08
N SER A 64 3.93 19.35 -5.36
CA SER A 64 2.69 19.88 -4.80
C SER A 64 2.86 20.45 -3.38
N LEU A 65 4.06 20.40 -2.79
CA LEU A 65 4.32 20.84 -1.41
C LEU A 65 3.35 20.21 -0.38
N GLY A 66 2.88 18.98 -0.67
CA GLY A 66 1.88 18.29 0.14
C GLY A 66 0.48 18.90 0.12
N ALA A 67 0.15 19.74 -0.87
CA ALA A 67 -1.16 20.42 -0.96
C ALA A 67 -2.35 19.46 -1.00
N VAL A 68 -2.17 18.25 -1.51
CA VAL A 68 -3.20 17.20 -1.53
C VAL A 68 -3.63 16.81 -0.10
N GLU A 69 -2.68 16.70 0.82
CA GLU A 69 -2.94 16.38 2.23
C GLU A 69 -3.58 17.56 2.96
N ALA A 70 -3.14 18.78 2.66
CA ALA A 70 -3.77 20.00 3.19
C ALA A 70 -5.21 20.13 2.70
N LEU A 71 -5.47 19.94 1.40
CA LEU A 71 -6.80 19.96 0.84
C LEU A 71 -7.76 19.03 1.58
N TYR A 72 -7.36 17.77 1.76
CA TYR A 72 -8.17 16.79 2.51
C TYR A 72 -8.41 17.25 3.95
N ARG A 73 -7.36 17.68 4.67
CA ARG A 73 -7.47 18.03 6.09
C ARG A 73 -8.36 19.24 6.32
N PHE A 74 -8.17 20.30 5.53
CA PHE A 74 -8.95 21.55 5.67
C PHE A 74 -10.35 21.44 5.08
N SER A 75 -10.61 20.48 4.19
CA SER A 75 -11.97 20.23 3.69
C SER A 75 -12.93 19.67 4.75
N ILE A 76 -12.41 19.10 5.82
CA ILE A 76 -13.19 18.56 6.95
C ILE A 76 -13.64 19.70 7.89
N ASP A 77 -12.90 20.80 7.95
CA ASP A 77 -13.18 21.93 8.88
C ASP A 77 -14.33 22.78 8.33
N ASP A 78 -15.41 22.94 9.09
CA ASP A 78 -16.61 23.68 8.65
C ASP A 78 -16.37 25.19 8.50
N ASP A 79 -15.40 25.74 9.23
CA ASP A 79 -15.04 27.17 9.23
C ASP A 79 -14.22 27.60 8.00
N VAL A 80 -13.76 26.66 7.16
CA VAL A 80 -12.93 26.95 5.98
C VAL A 80 -13.81 27.06 4.74
N PRO A 81 -13.80 28.20 4.01
CA PRO A 81 -14.50 28.35 2.73
C PRO A 81 -13.96 27.36 1.70
N LYS A 82 -14.84 26.51 1.15
CA LYS A 82 -14.43 25.40 0.26
C LYS A 82 -14.00 25.87 -1.12
N ASP A 83 -14.53 27.00 -1.59
CA ASP A 83 -14.14 27.67 -2.83
C ASP A 83 -12.69 28.20 -2.75
N GLU A 84 -12.35 28.92 -1.68
CA GLU A 84 -10.99 29.41 -1.43
C GLU A 84 -9.99 28.27 -1.23
N LEU A 85 -10.41 27.24 -0.48
CA LEU A 85 -9.60 26.05 -0.23
C LEU A 85 -9.25 25.33 -1.54
N PHE A 86 -10.25 25.12 -2.40
CA PHE A 86 -10.06 24.42 -3.67
C PHE A 86 -9.23 25.26 -4.64
N ALA A 87 -9.52 26.57 -4.75
CA ALA A 87 -8.76 27.51 -5.57
C ALA A 87 -7.26 27.54 -5.16
N ASN A 88 -6.98 27.66 -3.87
CA ASN A 88 -5.61 27.62 -3.34
C ASN A 88 -4.90 26.29 -3.65
N SER A 89 -5.60 25.19 -3.50
CA SER A 89 -5.04 23.86 -3.81
C SER A 89 -4.69 23.73 -5.29
N LEU A 90 -5.57 24.23 -6.18
CA LEU A 90 -5.33 24.22 -7.62
C LEU A 90 -4.17 25.12 -8.03
N LEU A 91 -3.95 26.25 -7.34
CA LEU A 91 -2.78 27.11 -7.59
C LEU A 91 -1.47 26.40 -7.25
N VAL A 92 -1.41 25.73 -6.09
CA VAL A 92 -0.20 24.98 -5.69
C VAL A 92 0.04 23.79 -6.62
N LEU A 93 -1.00 23.01 -6.90
CA LEU A 93 -0.91 21.87 -7.83
C LEU A 93 -0.58 22.33 -9.26
N GLY A 94 -1.17 23.43 -9.71
CA GLY A 94 -0.85 24.06 -10.99
C GLY A 94 0.61 24.49 -11.08
N GLY A 95 1.14 25.10 -10.02
CA GLY A 95 2.56 25.40 -9.89
C GLY A 95 3.44 24.12 -9.97
N GLY A 96 3.02 23.03 -9.32
CA GLY A 96 3.67 21.73 -9.43
C GLY A 96 3.63 21.14 -10.84
N ILE A 97 2.50 21.26 -11.54
CA ILE A 97 2.35 20.84 -12.95
C ILE A 97 3.30 21.64 -13.85
N VAL A 98 3.31 22.96 -13.71
CA VAL A 98 4.23 23.84 -14.48
C VAL A 98 5.69 23.47 -14.17
N GLY A 99 6.04 23.30 -12.89
CA GLY A 99 7.37 22.86 -12.47
C GLY A 99 7.77 21.53 -13.09
N THR A 100 6.87 20.55 -13.09
CA THR A 100 7.10 19.26 -13.76
C THR A 100 7.30 19.42 -15.25
N GLY A 101 6.51 20.28 -15.91
CA GLY A 101 6.65 20.57 -17.33
C GLY A 101 8.04 21.15 -17.66
N VAL A 102 8.52 22.08 -16.85
CA VAL A 102 9.86 22.67 -17.00
C VAL A 102 10.94 21.61 -16.78
N LEU A 103 10.83 20.79 -15.73
CA LEU A 103 11.79 19.71 -15.43
C LEU A 103 11.82 18.66 -16.54
N CYS A 104 10.67 18.24 -17.06
CA CYS A 104 10.56 17.30 -18.16
C CYS A 104 11.17 17.85 -19.45
N SER A 105 10.92 19.12 -19.76
CA SER A 105 11.48 19.79 -20.92
C SER A 105 13.00 19.91 -20.83
N LEU A 106 13.52 20.27 -19.66
CA LEU A 106 14.97 20.31 -19.42
C LEU A 106 15.59 18.91 -19.48
N ALA A 107 14.95 17.90 -18.87
CA ALA A 107 15.42 16.53 -18.90
C ALA A 107 15.45 15.96 -20.33
N SER A 108 14.45 16.29 -21.14
CA SER A 108 14.42 15.90 -22.55
C SER A 108 15.52 16.60 -23.36
N ALA A 109 15.73 17.90 -23.13
CA ALA A 109 16.74 18.68 -23.86
C ALA A 109 18.20 18.32 -23.47
N VAL A 110 18.47 18.04 -22.18
CA VAL A 110 19.84 17.84 -21.68
C VAL A 110 20.24 16.35 -21.69
N TRP A 111 19.31 15.46 -21.31
CA TRP A 111 19.58 14.01 -21.14
C TRP A 111 18.85 13.12 -22.15
N GLY A 112 18.06 13.71 -23.07
CA GLY A 112 17.32 12.94 -24.08
C GLY A 112 16.25 12.01 -23.45
N MET A 113 15.57 12.47 -22.39
CA MET A 113 14.54 11.67 -21.73
C MET A 113 13.40 11.33 -22.70
N GLU A 114 13.30 10.08 -23.12
CA GLU A 114 12.37 9.63 -24.18
C GLU A 114 10.89 9.74 -23.77
N HIS A 115 10.56 9.51 -22.50
CA HIS A 115 9.17 9.45 -21.97
C HIS A 115 8.76 10.72 -21.20
N ALA A 116 9.38 11.87 -21.45
CA ALA A 116 9.14 13.10 -20.69
C ALA A 116 7.69 13.62 -20.84
N ALA A 117 7.12 13.52 -22.05
CA ALA A 117 5.75 13.99 -22.32
C ALA A 117 4.69 13.12 -21.63
N SER A 118 4.82 11.81 -21.71
CA SER A 118 3.91 10.87 -21.05
C SER A 118 4.03 10.92 -19.52
N PHE A 119 5.25 11.11 -19.00
CA PHE A 119 5.47 11.35 -17.56
C PHE A 119 4.78 12.65 -17.10
N PHE A 120 4.93 13.74 -17.85
CA PHE A 120 4.24 15.01 -17.57
C PHE A 120 2.71 14.87 -17.61
N ALA A 121 2.17 14.18 -18.62
CA ALA A 121 0.75 13.92 -18.76
C ALA A 121 0.23 13.08 -17.58
N LEU A 122 0.98 12.03 -17.18
CA LEU A 122 0.65 11.19 -16.04
C LEU A 122 0.67 11.97 -14.73
N PHE A 123 1.71 12.74 -14.46
CA PHE A 123 1.78 13.61 -13.27
C PHE A 123 0.59 14.57 -13.19
N SER A 124 0.28 15.24 -14.30
CA SER A 124 -0.83 16.20 -14.39
C SER A 124 -2.18 15.53 -14.12
N SER A 125 -2.41 14.36 -14.71
CA SER A 125 -3.65 13.59 -14.48
C SER A 125 -3.79 13.10 -13.03
N VAL A 126 -2.70 12.69 -12.40
CA VAL A 126 -2.66 12.32 -10.97
C VAL A 126 -2.99 13.53 -10.10
N CYS A 127 -2.44 14.71 -10.39
CA CYS A 127 -2.78 15.95 -9.68
C CYS A 127 -4.28 16.28 -9.75
N VAL A 128 -4.89 16.19 -10.94
CA VAL A 128 -6.33 16.42 -11.14
C VAL A 128 -7.15 15.39 -10.35
N PHE A 129 -6.83 14.12 -10.49
CA PHE A 129 -7.54 13.04 -9.78
C PHE A 129 -7.45 13.19 -8.25
N LYS A 130 -6.26 13.48 -7.74
CA LYS A 130 -6.06 13.66 -6.28
C LYS A 130 -6.78 14.89 -5.76
N ALA A 131 -6.72 16.04 -6.48
CA ALA A 131 -7.42 17.24 -6.08
C ALA A 131 -8.93 17.02 -5.93
N THR A 132 -9.56 16.46 -6.95
CA THR A 132 -11.01 16.28 -7.00
C THR A 132 -11.48 15.18 -6.03
N THR A 133 -10.81 14.02 -6.02
CA THR A 133 -11.24 12.93 -5.16
C THR A 133 -10.99 13.19 -3.67
N GLN A 134 -9.89 13.86 -3.29
CA GLN A 134 -9.63 14.18 -1.88
C GLN A 134 -10.54 15.29 -1.36
N LEU A 135 -10.95 16.25 -2.20
CA LEU A 135 -11.98 17.21 -1.85
C LEU A 135 -13.31 16.50 -1.59
N ALA A 136 -13.78 15.66 -2.52
CA ALA A 136 -15.00 14.88 -2.37
C ALA A 136 -14.99 14.02 -1.09
N ARG A 137 -13.84 13.41 -0.77
CA ARG A 137 -13.64 12.62 0.47
C ARG A 137 -13.74 13.50 1.71
N GLY A 138 -13.08 14.66 1.72
CA GLY A 138 -13.08 15.56 2.87
C GLY A 138 -14.43 16.20 3.14
N LEU A 139 -15.25 16.41 2.09
CA LEU A 139 -16.64 16.84 2.19
C LEU A 139 -17.60 15.70 2.66
N GLY A 140 -17.08 14.54 3.02
CA GLY A 140 -17.86 13.40 3.51
C GLY A 140 -18.58 12.61 2.41
N HIS A 141 -18.30 12.85 1.14
CA HIS A 141 -18.90 12.13 0.01
C HIS A 141 -18.22 10.77 -0.24
N VAL A 142 -18.12 9.94 0.80
CA VAL A 142 -17.38 8.66 0.82
C VAL A 142 -17.76 7.73 -0.32
N ARG A 143 -19.07 7.54 -0.56
CA ARG A 143 -19.56 6.67 -1.63
C ARG A 143 -19.10 7.15 -3.01
N ARG A 144 -19.17 8.47 -3.26
CA ARG A 144 -18.71 9.07 -4.52
C ARG A 144 -17.21 8.89 -4.70
N PHE A 145 -16.41 9.13 -3.64
CA PHE A 145 -14.96 8.87 -3.66
C PHE A 145 -14.63 7.45 -4.12
N VAL A 146 -15.33 6.42 -3.59
CA VAL A 146 -15.13 5.03 -3.98
C VAL A 146 -15.53 4.79 -5.44
N VAL A 147 -16.68 5.34 -5.87
CA VAL A 147 -17.16 5.23 -7.26
C VAL A 147 -16.14 5.86 -8.24
N TYR A 148 -15.58 7.01 -7.94
CA TYR A 148 -14.57 7.66 -8.78
C TYR A 148 -13.28 6.83 -8.87
N GLY A 149 -12.87 6.21 -7.75
CA GLY A 149 -11.76 5.27 -7.75
C GLY A 149 -12.01 4.02 -8.59
N LEU A 150 -13.24 3.49 -8.57
CA LEU A 150 -13.63 2.35 -9.42
C LEU A 150 -13.68 2.73 -10.90
N ILE A 151 -14.20 3.90 -11.24
CA ILE A 151 -14.21 4.41 -12.63
C ILE A 151 -12.78 4.56 -13.14
N ASN A 152 -11.88 5.18 -12.34
CA ASN A 152 -10.46 5.24 -12.66
C ASN A 152 -9.89 3.85 -12.93
N ALA A 153 -10.12 2.88 -12.02
CA ALA A 153 -9.58 1.53 -12.13
C ALA A 153 -10.13 0.79 -13.37
N LEU A 154 -11.43 0.87 -13.63
CA LEU A 154 -12.05 0.25 -14.81
C LEU A 154 -11.55 0.87 -16.12
N THR A 155 -11.49 2.20 -16.18
CA THR A 155 -10.94 2.91 -17.36
C THR A 155 -9.49 2.54 -17.58
N MET A 156 -8.69 2.42 -16.51
CA MET A 156 -7.30 1.97 -16.60
C MET A 156 -7.19 0.54 -17.16
N VAL A 157 -8.05 -0.40 -16.73
CA VAL A 157 -8.08 -1.77 -17.30
C VAL A 157 -8.38 -1.73 -18.79
N ILE A 158 -9.42 -1.02 -19.19
CA ILE A 158 -9.84 -0.91 -20.59
C ILE A 158 -8.74 -0.26 -21.45
N SER A 159 -8.18 0.85 -20.99
CA SER A 159 -7.12 1.56 -21.72
C SER A 159 -5.82 0.76 -21.76
N THR A 160 -5.48 0.00 -20.69
CA THR A 160 -4.34 -0.93 -20.69
C THR A 160 -4.52 -1.99 -21.76
N TYR A 161 -5.69 -2.64 -21.82
CA TYR A 161 -5.96 -3.64 -22.84
C TYR A 161 -5.84 -3.06 -24.26
N MET A 162 -6.45 -1.90 -24.50
CA MET A 162 -6.41 -1.24 -25.82
C MET A 162 -5.01 -0.79 -26.23
N LEU A 163 -4.27 -0.14 -25.32
CA LEU A 163 -2.97 0.46 -25.64
C LEU A 163 -1.81 -0.53 -25.59
N LEU A 164 -1.86 -1.53 -24.71
CA LEU A 164 -0.77 -2.50 -24.59
C LEU A 164 -1.01 -3.74 -25.45
N VAL A 165 -2.21 -4.34 -25.37
CA VAL A 165 -2.47 -5.62 -26.05
C VAL A 165 -2.84 -5.40 -27.52
N HIS A 166 -3.70 -4.42 -27.82
CA HIS A 166 -4.18 -4.20 -29.19
C HIS A 166 -3.25 -3.29 -30.00
N ALA A 167 -2.78 -2.18 -29.41
CA ALA A 167 -1.91 -1.20 -30.10
C ALA A 167 -0.42 -1.47 -29.92
N HIS A 168 0.01 -2.43 -29.09
CA HIS A 168 1.40 -2.75 -28.79
C HIS A 168 2.26 -1.53 -28.41
N GLY A 169 1.69 -0.64 -27.61
CA GLY A 169 2.26 0.68 -27.29
C GLY A 169 3.47 0.70 -26.36
N GLY A 170 3.95 -0.46 -25.87
CA GLY A 170 5.14 -0.54 -25.01
C GLY A 170 5.03 0.34 -23.75
N VAL A 171 6.12 1.00 -23.37
CA VAL A 171 6.20 1.92 -22.22
C VAL A 171 5.19 3.06 -22.33
N GLU A 172 5.04 3.63 -23.51
CA GLU A 172 4.09 4.71 -23.77
C GLU A 172 2.66 4.25 -23.54
N GLY A 173 2.28 3.09 -24.06
CA GLY A 173 0.96 2.49 -23.86
C GLY A 173 0.65 2.28 -22.37
N TYR A 174 1.65 1.88 -21.59
CA TYR A 174 1.50 1.75 -20.13
C TYR A 174 1.23 3.11 -19.47
N LEU A 175 2.09 4.12 -19.71
CA LEU A 175 1.96 5.44 -19.08
C LEU A 175 0.66 6.15 -19.48
N TRP A 176 0.27 6.06 -20.76
CA TRP A 176 -0.99 6.62 -21.23
C TRP A 176 -2.23 5.90 -20.68
N SER A 177 -2.15 4.59 -20.42
CA SER A 177 -3.26 3.86 -19.81
C SER A 177 -3.56 4.37 -18.39
N PHE A 178 -2.53 4.63 -17.60
CA PHE A 178 -2.66 5.26 -16.28
C PHE A 178 -3.16 6.71 -16.38
N THR A 179 -2.60 7.47 -17.33
CA THR A 179 -3.01 8.87 -17.60
C THR A 179 -4.51 8.96 -17.90
N ILE A 180 -5.01 8.11 -18.81
CA ILE A 180 -6.43 8.06 -19.19
C ILE A 180 -7.28 7.68 -17.98
N GLY A 181 -6.86 6.66 -17.21
CA GLY A 181 -7.56 6.24 -15.99
C GLY A 181 -7.70 7.39 -15.00
N TYR A 182 -6.60 8.02 -14.60
CA TYR A 182 -6.61 9.12 -13.65
C TYR A 182 -7.38 10.33 -14.17
N LEU A 183 -7.19 10.70 -15.44
CA LEU A 183 -7.90 11.85 -16.03
C LEU A 183 -9.40 11.60 -16.06
N THR A 184 -9.86 10.43 -16.49
CA THR A 184 -11.28 10.07 -16.51
C THR A 184 -11.88 10.08 -15.11
N GLY A 185 -11.22 9.40 -14.14
CA GLY A 185 -11.67 9.41 -12.75
C GLY A 185 -11.72 10.81 -12.15
N GLY A 186 -10.73 11.66 -12.43
CA GLY A 186 -10.66 13.04 -11.99
C GLY A 186 -11.74 13.93 -12.61
N LEU A 187 -11.98 13.82 -13.91
CA LEU A 187 -13.03 14.57 -14.61
C LEU A 187 -14.43 14.17 -14.13
N VAL A 188 -14.68 12.86 -13.97
CA VAL A 188 -15.96 12.38 -13.43
C VAL A 188 -16.16 12.86 -11.99
N ALA A 189 -15.10 12.89 -11.16
CA ALA A 189 -15.16 13.45 -9.82
C ALA A 189 -15.50 14.95 -9.84
N PHE A 190 -14.80 15.72 -10.66
CA PHE A 190 -14.98 17.16 -10.81
C PHE A 190 -16.40 17.54 -11.25
N LEU A 191 -16.94 16.83 -12.24
CA LEU A 191 -18.30 17.04 -12.74
C LEU A 191 -19.35 16.47 -11.78
N GLY A 192 -19.15 15.26 -11.28
CA GLY A 192 -20.11 14.53 -10.45
C GLY A 192 -20.29 15.11 -9.04
N SER A 193 -19.25 15.74 -8.49
CA SER A 193 -19.33 16.47 -7.21
C SER A 193 -19.71 17.95 -7.41
N ALA A 194 -19.89 18.39 -8.64
CA ALA A 194 -20.15 19.78 -9.01
C ALA A 194 -19.07 20.77 -8.51
N GLU A 195 -17.82 20.30 -8.40
CA GLU A 195 -16.69 21.08 -7.89
C GLU A 195 -16.35 22.29 -8.76
N TYR A 196 -16.73 22.27 -10.06
CA TYR A 196 -16.64 23.41 -10.95
C TYR A 196 -17.36 24.64 -10.42
N ARG A 197 -18.41 24.47 -9.60
CA ARG A 197 -19.15 25.58 -8.97
C ARG A 197 -18.32 26.31 -7.91
N LEU A 198 -17.33 25.62 -7.32
CA LEU A 198 -16.41 26.21 -6.35
C LEU A 198 -15.35 27.11 -7.01
N LEU A 199 -15.25 27.05 -8.35
CA LEU A 199 -14.30 27.86 -9.10
C LEU A 199 -14.90 29.17 -9.63
N VAL A 200 -16.18 29.42 -9.40
CA VAL A 200 -16.87 30.61 -9.89
C VAL A 200 -17.57 31.34 -8.73
N PRO A 201 -17.05 32.51 -8.30
CA PRO A 201 -15.82 33.15 -8.73
C PRO A 201 -14.56 32.48 -8.18
N PHE A 202 -13.48 32.48 -8.96
CA PHE A 202 -12.18 31.97 -8.50
C PHE A 202 -11.60 32.91 -7.44
N ARG A 203 -11.54 32.46 -6.20
CA ARG A 203 -11.05 33.23 -5.06
C ARG A 203 -9.91 32.50 -4.38
N ALA A 204 -8.73 33.09 -4.40
CA ALA A 204 -7.59 32.58 -3.65
C ALA A 204 -7.35 33.49 -2.43
N ASP A 205 -7.27 32.88 -1.24
CA ASP A 205 -6.91 33.61 -0.03
C ASP A 205 -5.46 33.27 0.38
N ARG A 206 -4.63 34.33 0.47
CA ARG A 206 -3.21 34.21 0.82
C ARG A 206 -3.01 33.71 2.26
N MET A 207 -3.90 34.07 3.17
CA MET A 207 -3.77 33.64 4.58
C MET A 207 -4.09 32.15 4.71
N LEU A 208 -5.15 31.69 4.06
CA LEU A 208 -5.48 30.27 3.98
C LEU A 208 -4.38 29.48 3.28
N MET A 209 -3.82 29.98 2.18
CA MET A 209 -2.67 29.38 1.49
C MET A 209 -1.49 29.17 2.43
N ARG A 210 -1.13 30.20 3.22
CA ARG A 210 -0.05 30.11 4.20
C ARG A 210 -0.34 29.06 5.29
N ARG A 211 -1.59 28.99 5.78
CA ARG A 211 -2.01 27.98 6.77
C ARG A 211 -1.90 26.56 6.18
N MET A 212 -2.35 26.35 4.93
CA MET A 212 -2.25 25.10 4.21
C MET A 212 -0.80 24.65 4.05
N LEU A 213 0.08 25.52 3.56
CA LEU A 213 1.50 25.21 3.37
C LEU A 213 2.23 25.00 4.71
N ALA A 214 1.93 25.75 5.75
CA ALA A 214 2.49 25.54 7.08
C ALA A 214 2.13 24.16 7.66
N TYR A 215 0.96 23.63 7.32
CA TYR A 215 0.53 22.28 7.69
C TYR A 215 1.19 21.23 6.80
N SER A 216 1.21 21.41 5.48
CA SER A 216 1.60 20.37 4.53
C SER A 216 3.10 20.20 4.37
N LEU A 217 3.89 21.28 4.39
CA LEU A 217 5.35 21.21 4.24
C LEU A 217 6.04 20.27 5.23
N PRO A 218 5.70 20.28 6.53
CA PRO A 218 6.28 19.32 7.48
C PRO A 218 5.88 17.86 7.22
N LEU A 219 4.82 17.60 6.45
CA LEU A 219 4.42 16.23 6.10
C LEU A 219 5.23 15.66 4.93
N VAL A 220 5.78 16.52 4.08
CA VAL A 220 6.54 16.08 2.90
C VAL A 220 7.69 15.13 3.27
N PRO A 221 8.59 15.42 4.24
CA PRO A 221 9.62 14.48 4.64
C PRO A 221 9.09 13.12 5.11
N ASN A 222 7.92 13.09 5.75
CA ASN A 222 7.29 11.85 6.17
C ASN A 222 6.80 11.03 4.97
N LEU A 223 6.16 11.66 3.98
CA LEU A 223 5.72 11.01 2.75
C LEU A 223 6.91 10.45 1.96
N LEU A 224 8.01 11.20 1.89
CA LEU A 224 9.25 10.75 1.26
C LEU A 224 9.89 9.56 1.99
N SER A 225 9.82 9.53 3.32
CA SER A 225 10.32 8.40 4.12
C SER A 225 9.53 7.12 3.81
N TRP A 226 8.22 7.20 3.69
CA TRP A 226 7.38 6.07 3.28
C TRP A 226 7.72 5.56 1.88
N TRP A 227 7.95 6.48 0.93
CA TRP A 227 8.39 6.13 -0.40
C TRP A 227 9.74 5.40 -0.38
N LEU A 228 10.72 5.91 0.38
CA LEU A 228 12.03 5.27 0.53
C LEU A 228 11.91 3.83 1.05
N VAL A 229 11.07 3.57 2.05
CA VAL A 229 10.84 2.20 2.55
C VAL A 229 10.27 1.31 1.46
N SER A 230 9.31 1.82 0.68
CA SER A 230 8.51 1.00 -0.24
C SER A 230 9.19 0.74 -1.58
N VAL A 231 10.04 1.68 -2.04
CA VAL A 231 10.48 1.71 -3.44
C VAL A 231 12.00 1.69 -3.61
N SER A 232 12.78 2.07 -2.57
CA SER A 232 14.24 2.18 -2.68
C SER A 232 14.92 0.90 -3.19
N GLY A 233 14.43 -0.28 -2.78
CA GLY A 233 14.97 -1.56 -3.24
C GLY A 233 14.96 -1.72 -4.76
N ARG A 234 13.94 -1.19 -5.46
CA ARG A 234 13.82 -1.25 -6.93
C ARG A 234 14.89 -0.41 -7.61
N TYR A 235 15.18 0.79 -7.09
CA TYR A 235 16.22 1.67 -7.62
C TYR A 235 17.62 1.14 -7.32
N VAL A 236 17.85 0.52 -6.17
CA VAL A 236 19.13 -0.12 -5.86
C VAL A 236 19.38 -1.31 -6.79
N VAL A 237 18.34 -2.11 -7.09
CA VAL A 237 18.42 -3.19 -8.10
C VAL A 237 18.70 -2.61 -9.49
N LEU A 238 18.04 -1.51 -9.88
CA LEU A 238 18.29 -0.84 -11.16
C LEU A 238 19.75 -0.44 -11.31
N TRP A 239 20.32 0.22 -10.31
CA TRP A 239 21.72 0.72 -10.38
C TRP A 239 22.76 -0.39 -10.43
N ASN A 240 22.49 -1.53 -9.77
CA ASN A 240 23.48 -2.61 -9.66
C ASN A 240 23.25 -3.75 -10.65
N SER A 241 22.01 -4.05 -11.02
CA SER A 241 21.65 -5.25 -11.80
C SER A 241 20.98 -4.90 -13.14
N GLY A 242 20.74 -3.62 -13.39
CA GLY A 242 20.16 -3.13 -14.63
C GLY A 242 18.63 -3.21 -14.70
N LEU A 243 18.10 -2.77 -15.83
CA LEU A 243 16.67 -2.50 -16.02
C LEU A 243 15.83 -3.78 -16.05
N VAL A 244 16.33 -4.84 -16.70
CA VAL A 244 15.61 -6.13 -16.78
C VAL A 244 15.43 -6.73 -15.38
N ALA A 245 16.48 -6.75 -14.56
CA ALA A 245 16.42 -7.26 -13.20
C ALA A 245 15.48 -6.41 -12.31
N ALA A 246 15.47 -5.08 -12.50
CA ALA A 246 14.56 -4.18 -11.83
C ALA A 246 13.11 -4.43 -12.24
N GLY A 247 12.84 -4.71 -13.51
CA GLY A 247 11.52 -5.09 -14.02
C GLY A 247 11.00 -6.39 -13.41
N LEU A 248 11.82 -7.45 -13.43
CA LEU A 248 11.50 -8.74 -12.81
C LEU A 248 11.21 -8.60 -11.30
N PHE A 249 12.07 -7.88 -10.58
CA PHE A 249 11.90 -7.63 -9.15
C PHE A 249 10.65 -6.82 -8.85
N THR A 250 10.36 -5.82 -9.67
CA THR A 250 9.16 -4.98 -9.53
C THR A 250 7.89 -5.78 -9.79
N ALA A 251 7.89 -6.63 -10.81
CA ALA A 251 6.79 -7.55 -11.10
C ALA A 251 6.54 -8.51 -9.92
N ALA A 252 7.59 -9.15 -9.42
CA ALA A 252 7.50 -10.02 -8.24
C ALA A 252 7.00 -9.27 -7.00
N SER A 253 7.34 -7.98 -6.84
CA SER A 253 6.93 -7.13 -5.72
C SER A 253 5.41 -6.87 -5.66
N LYS A 254 4.65 -7.17 -6.71
CA LYS A 254 3.18 -7.08 -6.69
C LYS A 254 2.52 -8.24 -5.92
N MET A 255 3.21 -9.38 -5.77
CA MET A 255 2.67 -10.56 -5.07
C MET A 255 2.33 -10.32 -3.59
N PRO A 256 3.15 -9.60 -2.80
CA PRO A 256 2.81 -9.23 -1.43
C PRO A 256 1.51 -8.43 -1.27
N ALA A 257 1.00 -7.81 -2.34
CA ALA A 257 -0.30 -7.14 -2.30
C ALA A 257 -1.45 -8.08 -1.90
N LEU A 258 -1.34 -9.38 -2.18
CA LEU A 258 -2.30 -10.40 -1.74
C LEU A 258 -2.47 -10.41 -0.21
N ILE A 259 -1.36 -10.34 0.54
CA ILE A 259 -1.39 -10.29 2.01
C ILE A 259 -1.97 -8.95 2.47
N ASN A 260 -1.54 -7.85 1.85
CA ASN A 260 -2.00 -6.51 2.19
C ASN A 260 -3.51 -6.31 1.94
N ILE A 261 -4.09 -7.01 0.98
CA ILE A 261 -5.54 -7.02 0.72
C ILE A 261 -6.27 -7.55 1.97
N VAL A 262 -5.87 -8.73 2.44
CA VAL A 262 -6.51 -9.38 3.59
C VAL A 262 -6.34 -8.56 4.88
N THR A 263 -5.15 -8.01 5.10
CA THR A 263 -4.81 -7.31 6.36
C THR A 263 -5.37 -5.89 6.44
N SER A 264 -5.60 -5.22 5.30
CA SER A 264 -6.02 -3.82 5.28
C SER A 264 -7.42 -3.58 5.87
N VAL A 265 -8.34 -4.54 5.70
CA VAL A 265 -9.69 -4.47 6.30
C VAL A 265 -9.61 -4.63 7.82
N PHE A 266 -8.85 -5.64 8.26
CA PHE A 266 -8.62 -5.87 9.68
C PHE A 266 -8.00 -4.64 10.36
N GLN A 267 -7.01 -4.02 9.70
CA GLN A 267 -6.25 -2.90 10.26
C GLN A 267 -7.14 -1.70 10.65
N GLN A 268 -8.15 -1.38 9.85
CA GLN A 268 -9.07 -0.28 10.16
C GLN A 268 -9.90 -0.56 11.43
N ALA A 269 -10.41 -1.78 11.55
CA ALA A 269 -11.14 -2.22 12.76
C ALA A 269 -10.21 -2.30 13.97
N TRP A 270 -8.97 -2.74 13.75
CA TRP A 270 -7.96 -2.88 14.80
C TRP A 270 -7.53 -1.53 15.40
N GLN A 271 -7.31 -0.53 14.56
CA GLN A 271 -6.99 0.83 15.03
C GLN A 271 -8.07 1.38 15.96
N TYR A 272 -9.33 1.20 15.58
CA TYR A 272 -10.46 1.63 16.41
C TYR A 272 -10.53 0.85 17.74
N SER A 273 -10.43 -0.48 17.69
CA SER A 273 -10.49 -1.34 18.87
C SER A 273 -9.33 -1.05 19.83
N THR A 274 -8.12 -0.89 19.31
CA THR A 274 -6.94 -0.58 20.13
C THR A 274 -7.09 0.76 20.84
N ALA A 275 -7.59 1.80 20.15
CA ALA A 275 -7.80 3.11 20.75
C ALA A 275 -8.86 3.08 21.88
N ARG A 276 -9.87 2.22 21.75
CA ARG A 276 -10.95 2.06 22.75
C ARG A 276 -10.50 1.25 23.96
N GLU A 277 -9.78 0.14 23.72
CA GLU A 277 -9.46 -0.85 24.75
C GLU A 277 -8.11 -0.60 25.44
N ILE A 278 -7.34 0.43 25.05
CA ILE A 278 -5.98 0.67 25.57
C ILE A 278 -5.95 0.90 27.09
N ASN A 279 -7.03 1.42 27.65
CA ASN A 279 -7.18 1.71 29.08
C ASN A 279 -8.12 0.70 29.80
N SER A 280 -8.59 -0.36 29.13
CA SER A 280 -9.48 -1.35 29.76
C SER A 280 -8.70 -2.24 30.74
N PRO A 281 -9.32 -2.73 31.83
CA PRO A 281 -8.68 -3.65 32.79
C PRO A 281 -8.22 -4.95 32.12
N ASP A 282 -9.01 -5.48 31.17
CA ASP A 282 -8.78 -6.77 30.51
C ASP A 282 -7.95 -6.64 29.21
N ARG A 283 -7.35 -5.45 28.97
CA ARG A 283 -6.59 -5.14 27.73
C ARG A 283 -5.56 -6.21 27.37
N GLY A 284 -4.85 -6.77 28.37
CA GLY A 284 -3.81 -7.76 28.15
C GLY A 284 -4.36 -9.04 27.52
N ALA A 285 -5.42 -9.61 28.08
CA ALA A 285 -6.06 -10.81 27.57
C ALA A 285 -6.64 -10.57 26.17
N PHE A 286 -7.32 -9.44 25.96
CA PHE A 286 -7.88 -9.05 24.68
C PHE A 286 -6.79 -8.91 23.60
N PHE A 287 -5.78 -8.07 23.83
CA PHE A 287 -4.73 -7.83 22.87
C PHE A 287 -3.89 -9.08 22.57
N GLY A 288 -3.61 -9.91 23.58
CA GLY A 288 -2.93 -11.19 23.41
C GLY A 288 -3.73 -12.17 22.55
N SER A 289 -5.04 -12.26 22.73
CA SER A 289 -5.90 -13.12 21.91
C SER A 289 -5.97 -12.66 20.45
N VAL A 290 -6.11 -11.35 20.23
CA VAL A 290 -6.14 -10.76 18.88
C VAL A 290 -4.78 -10.93 18.18
N LEU A 291 -3.66 -10.72 18.88
CA LEU A 291 -2.33 -10.95 18.31
C LEU A 291 -2.15 -12.40 17.87
N ARG A 292 -2.61 -13.38 18.67
CA ARG A 292 -2.57 -14.80 18.31
C ARG A 292 -3.36 -15.08 17.04
N GLY A 293 -4.61 -14.62 16.97
CA GLY A 293 -5.45 -14.82 15.79
C GLY A 293 -4.90 -14.13 14.55
N TYR A 294 -4.45 -12.88 14.70
CA TYR A 294 -3.88 -12.11 13.61
C TYR A 294 -2.57 -12.71 13.07
N SER A 295 -1.63 -13.08 13.95
CA SER A 295 -0.37 -13.68 13.53
C SER A 295 -0.62 -15.03 12.83
N LEU A 296 -1.48 -15.88 13.39
CA LEU A 296 -1.84 -17.15 12.76
C LEU A 296 -2.44 -16.94 11.36
N ALA A 297 -3.44 -16.07 11.23
CA ALA A 297 -4.11 -15.84 9.96
C ALA A 297 -3.16 -15.24 8.90
N THR A 298 -2.41 -14.20 9.26
CA THR A 298 -1.54 -13.47 8.31
C THR A 298 -0.29 -14.26 7.92
N LEU A 299 0.36 -14.91 8.88
CA LEU A 299 1.55 -15.72 8.60
C LEU A 299 1.18 -17.00 7.87
N SER A 300 0.02 -17.64 8.18
CA SER A 300 -0.48 -18.78 7.39
C SER A 300 -0.86 -18.38 5.97
N ALA A 301 -1.46 -17.20 5.77
CA ALA A 301 -1.72 -16.69 4.42
C ALA A 301 -0.42 -16.44 3.63
N ALA A 302 0.60 -15.88 4.29
CA ALA A 302 1.92 -15.70 3.70
C ALA A 302 2.59 -17.06 3.37
N GLY A 303 2.54 -18.03 4.29
CA GLY A 303 3.02 -19.38 4.10
C GLY A 303 2.32 -20.09 2.94
N LEU A 304 1.01 -19.97 2.85
CA LEU A 304 0.23 -20.53 1.73
C LEU A 304 0.64 -19.89 0.39
N ALA A 305 0.82 -18.57 0.36
CA ALA A 305 1.30 -17.88 -0.83
C ALA A 305 2.71 -18.32 -1.24
N ILE A 306 3.61 -18.59 -0.27
CA ILE A 306 4.94 -19.17 -0.53
C ILE A 306 4.83 -20.61 -1.03
N ALA A 307 3.98 -21.45 -0.42
CA ALA A 307 3.77 -22.83 -0.84
C ALA A 307 3.17 -22.91 -2.25
N LEU A 308 2.28 -21.99 -2.59
CA LEU A 308 1.67 -21.86 -3.91
C LEU A 308 2.43 -20.90 -4.84
N ASN A 309 3.68 -20.54 -4.52
CA ASN A 309 4.46 -19.57 -5.29
C ASN A 309 4.55 -19.93 -6.78
N ARG A 310 4.89 -21.18 -7.12
CA ARG A 310 5.02 -21.63 -8.51
C ARG A 310 3.71 -21.46 -9.31
N PRO A 311 2.56 -22.04 -8.89
CA PRO A 311 1.31 -21.88 -9.62
C PRO A 311 0.80 -20.44 -9.66
N ILE A 312 0.96 -19.64 -8.60
CA ILE A 312 0.56 -18.24 -8.61
C ILE A 312 1.44 -17.43 -9.55
N SER A 313 2.75 -17.63 -9.49
CA SER A 313 3.70 -16.92 -10.35
C SER A 313 3.52 -17.30 -11.82
N SER A 314 3.27 -18.57 -12.16
CA SER A 314 3.01 -18.97 -13.54
C SER A 314 1.74 -18.35 -14.14
N LEU A 315 0.76 -18.01 -13.29
CA LEU A 315 -0.44 -17.29 -13.71
C LEU A 315 -0.22 -15.80 -13.92
N LEU A 316 0.59 -15.18 -13.04
CA LEU A 316 0.73 -13.72 -12.96
C LEU A 316 2.01 -13.19 -13.63
N LEU A 317 3.08 -13.99 -13.67
CA LEU A 317 4.37 -13.65 -14.25
C LEU A 317 4.61 -14.50 -15.50
N GLN A 318 4.19 -14.00 -16.65
CA GLN A 318 4.27 -14.71 -17.91
C GLN A 318 5.49 -14.28 -18.74
N ALA A 319 5.79 -15.00 -19.79
CA ALA A 319 6.88 -14.73 -20.74
C ALA A 319 8.23 -14.51 -20.02
N GLU A 320 8.89 -13.40 -20.27
CA GLU A 320 10.21 -13.04 -19.69
C GLU A 320 10.18 -12.91 -18.16
N PHE A 321 8.99 -12.72 -17.56
CA PHE A 321 8.84 -12.57 -16.11
C PHE A 321 8.78 -13.88 -15.35
N SER A 322 8.78 -15.03 -16.05
CA SER A 322 8.68 -16.36 -15.43
C SER A 322 9.70 -16.57 -14.31
N ASP A 323 10.94 -16.11 -14.47
CA ASP A 323 11.99 -16.21 -13.45
C ASP A 323 11.75 -15.34 -12.20
N GLY A 324 10.81 -14.42 -12.25
CA GLY A 324 10.43 -13.56 -11.10
C GLY A 324 9.90 -14.36 -9.90
N TRP A 325 9.37 -15.59 -10.09
CA TRP A 325 8.95 -16.46 -9.00
C TRP A 325 10.02 -16.68 -7.93
N ARG A 326 11.30 -16.62 -8.32
CA ARG A 326 12.44 -16.79 -7.42
C ARG A 326 12.51 -15.72 -6.34
N TYR A 327 12.05 -14.50 -6.62
CA TYR A 327 12.10 -13.37 -5.68
C TYR A 327 10.88 -13.32 -4.76
N VAL A 328 9.76 -13.92 -5.17
CA VAL A 328 8.47 -13.87 -4.45
C VAL A 328 8.55 -14.38 -3.02
N PRO A 329 9.18 -15.53 -2.70
CA PRO A 329 9.20 -16.03 -1.32
C PRO A 329 9.82 -15.04 -0.33
N LEU A 330 10.92 -14.41 -0.71
CA LEU A 330 11.62 -13.44 0.14
C LEU A 330 10.84 -12.13 0.30
N LEU A 331 10.17 -11.69 -0.77
CA LEU A 331 9.26 -10.54 -0.73
C LEU A 331 8.02 -10.82 0.14
N MET A 332 7.52 -12.06 0.12
CA MET A 332 6.44 -12.49 1.02
C MET A 332 6.89 -12.50 2.49
N LEU A 333 8.11 -12.91 2.77
CA LEU A 333 8.69 -12.82 4.12
C LEU A 333 8.79 -11.36 4.59
N ALA A 334 9.30 -10.48 3.73
CA ALA A 334 9.35 -9.04 4.02
C ALA A 334 7.94 -8.48 4.31
N ALA A 335 6.94 -8.85 3.51
CA ALA A 335 5.56 -8.45 3.73
C ALA A 335 4.98 -9.01 5.04
N ALA A 336 5.30 -10.25 5.39
CA ALA A 336 4.87 -10.86 6.64
C ALA A 336 5.41 -10.09 7.86
N PHE A 337 6.69 -9.73 7.87
CA PHE A 337 7.25 -8.84 8.90
C PHE A 337 6.57 -7.46 8.85
N GLY A 338 6.32 -6.92 7.65
CA GLY A 338 5.66 -5.64 7.44
C GLY A 338 4.27 -5.58 8.06
N VAL A 339 3.39 -6.56 7.79
CA VAL A 339 2.04 -6.59 8.37
C VAL A 339 2.06 -6.76 9.89
N MET A 340 3.04 -7.48 10.44
CA MET A 340 3.25 -7.54 11.89
C MET A 340 3.65 -6.16 12.46
N THR A 341 4.50 -5.39 11.77
CA THR A 341 4.85 -4.04 12.22
C THR A 341 3.65 -3.10 12.20
N ILE A 342 2.77 -3.20 11.20
CA ILE A 342 1.54 -2.42 11.08
C ILE A 342 0.55 -2.76 12.21
N PHE A 343 0.46 -4.03 12.63
CA PHE A 343 -0.34 -4.42 13.79
C PHE A 343 0.06 -3.63 15.05
N PHE A 344 1.37 -3.56 15.32
CA PHE A 344 1.90 -2.83 16.48
C PHE A 344 1.82 -1.31 16.34
N GLU A 345 1.71 -0.78 15.13
CA GLU A 345 1.53 0.65 14.88
C GLU A 345 0.29 1.23 15.55
N SER A 346 -0.82 0.47 15.59
CA SER A 346 -2.08 0.87 16.20
C SER A 346 -1.94 1.20 17.68
N PHE A 347 -1.03 0.53 18.42
CA PHE A 347 -0.75 0.84 19.82
C PHE A 347 -0.11 2.22 19.98
N TYR A 348 0.82 2.59 19.11
CA TYR A 348 1.47 3.91 19.16
C TYR A 348 0.49 5.04 18.82
N GLN A 349 -0.45 4.77 17.91
CA GLN A 349 -1.52 5.71 17.60
C GLN A 349 -2.45 5.88 18.80
N ALA A 350 -2.86 4.79 19.46
CA ALA A 350 -3.69 4.81 20.66
C ALA A 350 -3.00 5.52 21.85
N LEU A 351 -1.69 5.28 22.03
CA LEU A 351 -0.84 5.92 23.05
C LEU A 351 -0.43 7.35 22.69
N LYS A 352 -0.81 7.86 21.51
CA LYS A 352 -0.42 9.18 20.98
C LYS A 352 1.12 9.37 20.94
N SER A 353 1.86 8.27 20.73
CA SER A 353 3.33 8.26 20.72
C SER A 353 3.89 8.33 19.30
N SER A 354 3.57 9.39 18.58
CA SER A 354 3.97 9.59 17.17
C SER A 354 5.49 9.61 16.97
N ARG A 355 6.25 10.10 17.97
CA ARG A 355 7.72 10.17 17.90
C ARG A 355 8.34 8.78 17.74
N MET A 356 7.92 7.79 18.53
CA MET A 356 8.47 6.44 18.46
C MET A 356 8.04 5.73 17.17
N LEU A 357 6.81 5.97 16.73
CA LEU A 357 6.33 5.48 15.44
C LEU A 357 7.21 6.00 14.30
N MET A 358 7.44 7.30 14.24
CA MET A 358 8.28 7.94 13.22
C MET A 358 9.73 7.43 13.28
N THR A 359 10.36 7.42 14.46
CA THR A 359 11.77 7.00 14.59
C THR A 359 11.98 5.55 14.21
N SER A 360 11.05 4.64 14.59
CA SER A 360 11.14 3.22 14.18
C SER A 360 10.98 3.03 12.67
N THR A 361 10.09 3.80 12.03
CA THR A 361 9.90 3.75 10.57
C THR A 361 11.13 4.30 9.84
N MET A 362 11.68 5.43 10.29
CA MET A 362 12.91 5.99 9.72
C MET A 362 14.11 5.05 9.87
N LEU A 363 14.23 4.37 11.04
CA LEU A 363 15.26 3.35 11.23
C LEU A 363 15.10 2.20 10.22
N GLY A 364 13.88 1.74 9.99
CA GLY A 364 13.60 0.73 8.98
C GLY A 364 13.96 1.20 7.56
N ALA A 365 13.61 2.44 7.22
CA ALA A 365 13.97 3.03 5.92
C ALA A 365 15.49 3.08 5.72
N ALA A 366 16.21 3.61 6.70
CA ALA A 366 17.67 3.68 6.65
C ALA A 366 18.29 2.28 6.56
N ALA A 367 17.82 1.32 7.37
CA ALA A 367 18.27 -0.06 7.32
C ALA A 367 18.02 -0.70 5.95
N ASN A 368 16.84 -0.48 5.34
CA ASN A 368 16.51 -1.03 4.02
C ASN A 368 17.45 -0.51 2.94
N VAL A 369 17.73 0.80 2.94
CA VAL A 369 18.66 1.42 1.97
C VAL A 369 20.09 0.91 2.18
N VAL A 370 20.59 0.95 3.42
CA VAL A 370 21.97 0.54 3.74
C VAL A 370 22.18 -0.95 3.44
N LEU A 371 21.27 -1.81 3.89
CA LEU A 371 21.35 -3.26 3.62
C LEU A 371 21.14 -3.56 2.12
N GLY A 372 20.27 -2.81 1.43
CA GLY A 372 20.09 -2.92 -0.01
C GLY A 372 21.39 -2.60 -0.76
N MET A 373 22.05 -1.49 -0.43
CA MET A 373 23.34 -1.13 -1.02
C MET A 373 24.45 -2.15 -0.69
N ALA A 374 24.37 -2.80 0.49
CA ALA A 374 25.34 -3.81 0.87
C ALA A 374 25.09 -5.17 0.19
N PHE A 375 23.86 -5.60 0.04
CA PHE A 375 23.55 -6.96 -0.43
C PHE A 375 23.30 -7.06 -1.94
N VAL A 376 22.69 -6.04 -2.55
CA VAL A 376 22.36 -6.10 -3.99
C VAL A 376 23.57 -6.28 -4.90
N PRO A 377 24.74 -5.65 -4.65
CA PRO A 377 25.93 -5.88 -5.49
C PRO A 377 26.38 -7.33 -5.55
N PHE A 378 26.14 -8.12 -4.50
CA PHE A 378 26.57 -9.53 -4.40
C PHE A 378 25.45 -10.52 -4.73
N MET A 379 24.19 -10.16 -4.45
CA MET A 379 23.06 -11.08 -4.54
C MET A 379 22.00 -10.63 -5.58
N GLY A 380 22.22 -9.51 -6.25
CA GLY A 380 21.25 -8.95 -7.20
C GLY A 380 19.89 -8.66 -6.52
N PRO A 381 18.75 -8.91 -7.21
CA PRO A 381 17.41 -8.66 -6.67
C PRO A 381 17.09 -9.40 -5.36
N TRP A 382 17.73 -10.56 -5.11
CA TRP A 382 17.65 -11.28 -3.85
C TRP A 382 18.12 -10.43 -2.67
N GLY A 383 19.22 -9.71 -2.87
CA GLY A 383 19.75 -8.79 -1.87
C GLY A 383 18.75 -7.70 -1.45
N ALA A 384 17.96 -7.19 -2.40
CA ALA A 384 16.91 -6.21 -2.10
C ALA A 384 15.76 -6.81 -1.28
N GLY A 385 15.32 -8.03 -1.62
CA GLY A 385 14.31 -8.74 -0.84
C GLY A 385 14.78 -9.06 0.59
N LEU A 386 16.03 -9.48 0.74
CA LEU A 386 16.65 -9.75 2.05
C LEU A 386 16.79 -8.48 2.88
N ALA A 387 17.22 -7.38 2.27
CA ALA A 387 17.29 -6.08 2.92
C ALA A 387 15.92 -5.62 3.45
N GLY A 388 14.86 -5.76 2.63
CA GLY A 388 13.49 -5.46 3.03
C GLY A 388 13.02 -6.33 4.20
N ALA A 389 13.25 -7.64 4.14
CA ALA A 389 12.89 -8.56 5.23
C ALA A 389 13.64 -8.22 6.53
N ALA A 390 14.94 -7.97 6.45
CA ALA A 390 15.77 -7.60 7.61
C ALA A 390 15.37 -6.24 8.20
N ALA A 391 15.05 -5.25 7.35
CA ALA A 391 14.59 -3.93 7.78
C ALA A 391 13.26 -4.02 8.52
N TYR A 392 12.26 -4.73 7.99
CA TYR A 392 10.98 -4.92 8.68
C TYR A 392 11.12 -5.76 9.95
N ALA A 393 11.98 -6.77 9.97
CA ALA A 393 12.28 -7.55 11.17
C ALA A 393 12.92 -6.65 12.27
N LEU A 394 13.81 -5.74 11.90
CA LEU A 394 14.40 -4.76 12.81
C LEU A 394 13.32 -3.83 13.39
N VAL A 395 12.44 -3.29 12.56
CA VAL A 395 11.33 -2.43 13.01
C VAL A 395 10.42 -3.21 13.97
N LEU A 396 10.07 -4.45 13.62
CA LEU A 396 9.25 -5.32 14.47
C LEU A 396 9.92 -5.53 15.84
N ALA A 397 11.19 -5.89 15.86
CA ALA A 397 11.94 -6.12 17.09
C ALA A 397 11.99 -4.86 17.98
N VAL A 398 12.25 -3.70 17.38
CA VAL A 398 12.27 -2.40 18.08
C VAL A 398 10.89 -2.08 18.68
N ARG A 399 9.82 -2.23 17.88
CA ARG A 399 8.45 -1.95 18.34
C ARG A 399 8.00 -2.91 19.44
N VAL A 400 8.26 -4.21 19.29
CA VAL A 400 7.93 -5.22 20.31
C VAL A 400 8.69 -4.92 21.63
N ARG A 401 10.00 -4.62 21.54
CA ARG A 401 10.81 -4.29 22.72
C ARG A 401 10.31 -3.03 23.44
N ASP A 402 9.96 -1.96 22.71
CA ASP A 402 9.46 -0.71 23.28
C ASP A 402 8.07 -0.90 23.90
N LEU A 403 7.14 -1.54 23.21
CA LEU A 403 5.79 -1.77 23.72
C LEU A 403 5.74 -2.65 24.95
N ARG A 404 6.59 -3.67 25.06
CA ARG A 404 6.72 -4.49 26.27
C ARG A 404 7.15 -3.69 27.51
N ARG A 405 7.81 -2.54 27.33
CA ARG A 405 8.20 -1.65 28.43
C ARG A 405 7.10 -0.66 28.80
N ARG A 406 6.18 -0.37 27.87
CA ARG A 406 5.13 0.63 28.03
C ARG A 406 3.80 0.05 28.45
N ILE A 407 3.50 -1.15 27.98
CA ILE A 407 2.22 -1.80 28.17
C ILE A 407 2.50 -3.23 28.60
N ASP A 408 1.81 -3.67 29.66
CA ASP A 408 1.85 -5.08 30.05
C ASP A 408 1.00 -5.89 29.06
N LEU A 409 1.66 -6.32 27.98
CA LEU A 409 1.05 -7.16 26.93
C LEU A 409 1.56 -8.57 27.09
N PRO A 410 0.71 -9.57 27.31
CA PRO A 410 1.08 -10.96 27.29
C PRO A 410 1.36 -11.40 25.83
N MET A 411 2.55 -11.04 25.34
CA MET A 411 3.01 -11.46 24.01
C MET A 411 3.66 -12.82 24.12
N ASP A 412 3.08 -13.82 23.49
CA ASP A 412 3.71 -15.13 23.31
C ASP A 412 4.81 -15.03 22.22
N LEU A 413 5.95 -14.41 22.62
CA LEU A 413 7.08 -14.21 21.70
C LEU A 413 7.72 -15.52 21.21
N PRO A 414 7.89 -16.57 22.03
CA PRO A 414 8.41 -17.84 21.54
C PRO A 414 7.58 -18.38 20.39
N ARG A 415 6.26 -18.27 20.47
CA ARG A 415 5.36 -18.72 19.44
C ARG A 415 5.42 -17.87 18.18
N LEU A 416 5.41 -16.55 18.31
CA LEU A 416 5.57 -15.65 17.16
C LEU A 416 6.93 -15.90 16.47
N ALA A 417 8.00 -16.10 17.25
CA ALA A 417 9.30 -16.44 16.71
C ALA A 417 9.29 -17.79 15.99
N TYR A 418 8.64 -18.80 16.56
CA TYR A 418 8.45 -20.11 15.93
C TYR A 418 7.74 -20.00 14.57
N GLN A 419 6.63 -19.25 14.50
CA GLN A 419 5.90 -19.01 13.26
C GLN A 419 6.76 -18.29 12.20
N LEU A 420 7.54 -17.28 12.60
CA LEU A 420 8.43 -16.55 11.72
C LEU A 420 9.62 -17.41 11.25
N VAL A 421 10.15 -18.27 12.12
CA VAL A 421 11.20 -19.24 11.75
C VAL A 421 10.67 -20.25 10.73
N LEU A 422 9.49 -20.83 10.95
CA LEU A 422 8.86 -21.72 9.98
C LEU A 422 8.71 -21.05 8.61
N LEU A 423 8.21 -19.80 8.59
CA LEU A 423 8.07 -19.04 7.36
C LEU A 423 9.43 -18.80 6.68
N SER A 424 10.48 -18.51 7.45
CA SER A 424 11.85 -18.33 6.93
C SER A 424 12.41 -19.62 6.35
N VAL A 425 12.15 -20.76 6.99
CA VAL A 425 12.51 -22.09 6.47
C VAL A 425 11.79 -22.38 5.16
N MET A 426 10.48 -22.06 5.07
CA MET A 426 9.72 -22.20 3.82
C MET A 426 10.34 -21.37 2.68
N VAL A 427 10.75 -20.13 2.97
CA VAL A 427 11.45 -19.27 2.00
C VAL A 427 12.74 -19.92 1.54
N LEU A 428 13.56 -20.41 2.44
CA LEU A 428 14.81 -21.10 2.08
C LEU A 428 14.54 -22.32 1.21
N CYS A 429 13.58 -23.17 1.59
CA CYS A 429 13.22 -24.36 0.81
C CYS A 429 12.69 -24.03 -0.59
N THR A 430 11.91 -22.98 -0.73
CA THR A 430 11.37 -22.55 -2.04
C THR A 430 12.38 -21.83 -2.92
N SER A 431 13.46 -21.32 -2.33
CA SER A 431 14.51 -20.59 -3.03
C SER A 431 15.47 -21.49 -3.81
N PHE A 432 15.54 -22.77 -3.46
CA PHE A 432 16.36 -23.75 -4.14
C PHE A 432 15.49 -24.66 -5.00
N ASP A 433 15.94 -25.00 -6.20
CA ASP A 433 15.29 -25.96 -7.09
C ASP A 433 15.57 -27.41 -6.61
N GLY A 434 15.01 -27.76 -5.45
CA GLY A 434 15.35 -28.99 -4.72
C GLY A 434 14.39 -30.16 -4.91
N GLY A 435 13.59 -30.16 -5.97
CA GLY A 435 12.71 -31.30 -6.31
C GLY A 435 11.59 -31.54 -5.28
N VAL A 436 11.10 -32.79 -5.27
CA VAL A 436 9.93 -33.20 -4.48
C VAL A 436 10.14 -33.06 -2.97
N TRP A 437 11.33 -33.32 -2.48
CA TRP A 437 11.62 -33.28 -1.04
C TRP A 437 11.50 -31.88 -0.42
N LEU A 438 12.01 -30.85 -1.11
CA LEU A 438 11.85 -29.49 -0.63
C LEU A 438 10.38 -29.01 -0.73
N THR A 439 9.65 -29.43 -1.74
CA THR A 439 8.21 -29.17 -1.83
C THR A 439 7.46 -29.81 -0.67
N VAL A 440 7.75 -31.06 -0.33
CA VAL A 440 7.17 -31.74 0.83
C VAL A 440 7.51 -31.00 2.13
N ALA A 441 8.77 -30.57 2.30
CA ALA A 441 9.19 -29.80 3.47
C ALA A 441 8.41 -28.48 3.62
N VAL A 442 8.17 -27.77 2.51
CA VAL A 442 7.35 -26.55 2.51
C VAL A 442 5.94 -26.83 2.99
N TRP A 443 5.28 -27.88 2.51
CA TRP A 443 3.93 -28.23 2.92
C TRP A 443 3.88 -28.71 4.39
N ILE A 444 4.89 -29.42 4.87
CA ILE A 444 5.01 -29.78 6.30
C ILE A 444 5.12 -28.51 7.14
N CYS A 445 6.00 -27.57 6.79
CA CYS A 445 6.12 -26.29 7.50
C CYS A 445 4.81 -25.50 7.45
N MET A 446 4.08 -25.54 6.32
CA MET A 446 2.77 -24.89 6.19
C MET A 446 1.73 -25.47 7.15
N VAL A 447 1.66 -26.81 7.26
CA VAL A 447 0.77 -27.49 8.21
C VAL A 447 1.16 -27.15 9.65
N MET A 448 2.46 -27.20 9.99
CA MET A 448 2.96 -26.82 11.32
C MET A 448 2.63 -25.36 11.65
N LEU A 449 2.74 -24.47 10.68
CA LEU A 449 2.39 -23.05 10.84
C LEU A 449 0.88 -22.89 11.08
N ALA A 450 0.05 -23.49 10.25
CA ALA A 450 -1.41 -23.43 10.39
C ALA A 450 -1.93 -24.03 11.68
N THR A 451 -1.26 -25.08 12.18
CA THR A 451 -1.64 -25.77 13.43
C THR A 451 -0.90 -25.24 14.66
N SER A 452 -0.06 -24.22 14.51
CA SER A 452 0.74 -23.66 15.61
C SER A 452 -0.10 -23.08 16.75
N ASP A 453 -1.41 -22.85 16.55
CA ASP A 453 -2.39 -22.45 17.57
C ASP A 453 -3.73 -23.18 17.44
N MET A 454 -3.77 -24.37 17.95
CA MET A 454 -5.01 -25.16 18.03
C MET A 454 -6.11 -24.45 18.86
N THR A 455 -5.73 -23.66 19.86
CA THR A 455 -6.72 -22.95 20.71
C THR A 455 -7.48 -21.87 19.91
N VAL A 456 -6.81 -21.15 19.02
CA VAL A 456 -7.45 -20.18 18.12
C VAL A 456 -8.32 -20.88 17.08
N LEU A 457 -7.86 -22.00 16.52
CA LEU A 457 -8.63 -22.77 15.54
C LEU A 457 -9.90 -23.34 16.14
N ILE A 458 -9.82 -23.95 17.33
CA ILE A 458 -10.98 -24.52 18.03
C ILE A 458 -11.95 -23.42 18.46
N GLY A 459 -11.45 -22.34 19.07
CA GLY A 459 -12.27 -21.19 19.47
C GLY A 459 -12.98 -20.52 18.28
N GLY A 460 -12.28 -20.36 17.16
CA GLY A 460 -12.85 -19.84 15.90
C GLY A 460 -13.95 -20.75 15.34
N ALA A 461 -13.72 -22.06 15.32
CA ALA A 461 -14.72 -23.04 14.88
C ALA A 461 -15.96 -23.05 15.78
N GLN A 462 -15.79 -23.00 17.10
CA GLN A 462 -16.89 -22.91 18.05
C GLN A 462 -17.73 -21.62 17.87
N ALA A 463 -17.06 -20.47 17.71
CA ALA A 463 -17.74 -19.20 17.45
C ALA A 463 -18.52 -19.21 16.13
N ALA A 464 -17.96 -19.81 15.07
CA ALA A 464 -18.65 -19.97 13.79
C ALA A 464 -19.90 -20.85 13.91
N VAL A 465 -19.80 -22.00 14.60
CA VAL A 465 -20.95 -22.90 14.85
C VAL A 465 -22.03 -22.19 15.66
N GLN A 466 -21.69 -21.43 16.70
CA GLN A 466 -22.65 -20.66 17.50
C GLN A 466 -23.33 -19.56 16.65
N CYS A 467 -22.60 -18.89 15.78
CA CYS A 467 -23.16 -17.87 14.89
C CYS A 467 -24.16 -18.44 13.88
N ILE A 468 -23.87 -19.64 13.35
CA ILE A 468 -24.78 -20.38 12.46
C ILE A 468 -26.01 -20.87 13.22
N ALA A 469 -25.86 -21.41 14.43
CA ALA A 469 -26.95 -21.87 15.28
C ALA A 469 -27.90 -20.73 15.68
N HIS A 470 -27.36 -19.54 15.98
CA HIS A 470 -28.19 -18.36 16.29
C HIS A 470 -28.96 -17.79 15.08
N ARG A 471 -28.44 -17.96 13.85
CA ARG A 471 -29.13 -17.57 12.61
C ARG A 471 -30.23 -18.57 12.22
N GLY A 472 -30.05 -19.86 12.51
CA GLY A 472 -31.06 -20.91 12.22
C GLY A 472 -32.26 -20.93 13.17
N GLY A 473 -32.17 -20.25 14.32
CA GLY A 473 -33.28 -20.20 15.30
C GLY A 473 -34.21 -18.97 15.18
N ARG A 474 -34.10 -18.16 14.13
CA ARG A 474 -34.93 -16.98 13.86
C ARG A 474 -35.82 -17.12 12.60
N HIS A 475 -36.16 -18.34 12.23
CA HIS A 475 -37.19 -18.61 11.22
C HIS A 475 -38.42 -19.28 11.85
#